data_3a9dbd15fd4c51a7dfe31028de0c0f53
#
_entry.id   3a9dbd15fd4c51a7dfe31028de0c0f53
#
_cell.length_a   1.000
_cell.length_b   1.000
_cell.length_c   1.000
_cell.angle_alpha   90.00
_cell.angle_beta   90.00
_cell.angle_gamma   90.00
#
_symmetry.space_group_name_H-M   'P 1'
#
loop_
_entity.id
_entity.type
_entity.pdbx_description
1 polymer ?
#
loop_
_entity_poly.entity_id
_entity_poly.type
_entity_poly.pdbx_seq_one_letter_code
_entity_poly.pdbx_strand_id
1 'polypeptide(L)'
;MKKHVQRFFSILAIILFFVITYYMGRPLVAFVSEPGAFQAWVDAQGFVGVLLFLGMLVLQVFAAIIPGGPFEIAAGYAFGIVKGSLICAIGTTLGSMVVFFLVRRFGHKFLHLFVEDTELEKLTFLKDHKKMESILFLLFLIPGMPKDLLSYFVGLTDISVSHWLFICFVGRLPAIILSVLSGHALSNAQYHIAVISFAIIVIAAGLGAYFVSKHKNKE
;
A
#
# COMPACT_ATOMS: atom_id res chain seq x y z
N MET A 1 29.10 -19.70 12.67
CA MET A 1 29.38 -18.31 13.08
C MET A 1 29.00 -17.26 12.02
N LYS A 2 29.44 -17.33 10.76
CA LYS A 2 29.13 -16.32 9.73
C LYS A 2 27.63 -16.11 9.47
N LYS A 3 26.81 -17.19 9.39
CA LYS A 3 25.35 -17.08 9.15
C LYS A 3 24.60 -16.35 10.27
N HIS A 4 24.94 -16.58 11.54
CA HIS A 4 24.28 -15.88 12.67
C HIS A 4 24.60 -14.39 12.69
N VAL A 5 25.83 -14.02 12.39
CA VAL A 5 26.25 -12.60 12.29
C VAL A 5 25.52 -11.92 11.13
N GLN A 6 25.42 -12.57 9.97
CA GLN A 6 24.67 -12.03 8.83
C GLN A 6 23.19 -11.85 9.15
N ARG A 7 22.53 -12.84 9.81
CA ARG A 7 21.13 -12.72 10.26
C ARG A 7 20.94 -11.54 11.21
N PHE A 8 21.84 -11.37 12.19
CA PHE A 8 21.78 -10.26 13.13
C PHE A 8 21.85 -8.90 12.42
N PHE A 9 22.82 -8.70 11.52
CA PHE A 9 22.93 -7.46 10.76
C PHE A 9 21.75 -7.23 9.82
N SER A 10 21.17 -8.27 9.23
CA SER A 10 19.99 -8.17 8.40
C SER A 10 18.74 -7.76 9.21
N ILE A 11 18.53 -8.33 10.39
CA ILE A 11 17.44 -7.94 11.29
C ILE A 11 17.63 -6.49 11.73
N LEU A 12 18.85 -6.12 12.13
CA LEU A 12 19.16 -4.75 12.53
C LEU A 12 18.90 -3.74 11.39
N ALA A 13 19.29 -4.09 10.16
CA ALA A 13 19.05 -3.26 8.98
C ALA A 13 17.55 -3.10 8.69
N ILE A 14 16.75 -4.17 8.84
CA ILE A 14 15.29 -4.12 8.68
C ILE A 14 14.67 -3.22 9.76
N ILE A 15 15.06 -3.40 11.02
CA ILE A 15 14.54 -2.58 12.12
C ILE A 15 14.92 -1.11 11.89
N LEU A 16 16.17 -0.84 11.53
CA LEU A 16 16.64 0.51 11.24
C LEU A 16 15.89 1.14 10.07
N PHE A 17 15.64 0.36 9.00
CA PHE A 17 14.84 0.79 7.86
C PHE A 17 13.43 1.22 8.31
N PHE A 18 12.72 0.41 9.07
CA PHE A 18 11.39 0.74 9.55
C PHE A 18 11.38 1.95 10.50
N VAL A 19 12.38 2.06 11.38
CA VAL A 19 12.52 3.20 12.29
C VAL A 19 12.75 4.49 11.50
N ILE A 20 13.70 4.50 10.58
CA ILE A 20 13.99 5.67 9.73
C ILE A 20 12.74 6.06 8.93
N THR A 21 12.10 5.09 8.31
CA THR A 21 10.89 5.30 7.51
C THR A 21 9.73 5.85 8.33
N TYR A 22 9.56 5.38 9.56
CA TYR A 22 8.56 5.91 10.49
C TYR A 22 8.81 7.39 10.82
N TYR A 23 10.05 7.74 11.20
CA TYR A 23 10.39 9.12 11.53
C TYR A 23 10.34 10.07 10.33
N MET A 24 10.74 9.61 9.15
CA MET A 24 10.62 10.40 7.91
C MET A 24 9.17 10.49 7.40
N GLY A 25 8.35 9.48 7.64
CA GLY A 25 6.97 9.46 7.20
C GLY A 25 6.04 10.35 8.00
N ARG A 26 6.31 10.53 9.31
CA ARG A 26 5.47 11.37 10.19
C ARG A 26 5.26 12.80 9.65
N PRO A 27 6.29 13.57 9.27
CA PRO A 27 6.09 14.92 8.72
C PRO A 27 5.33 14.91 7.40
N LEU A 28 5.51 13.89 6.55
CA LEU A 28 4.73 13.74 5.32
C LEU A 28 3.25 13.51 5.60
N VAL A 29 2.92 12.61 6.53
CA VAL A 29 1.54 12.37 6.95
C VAL A 29 0.96 13.64 7.58
N ALA A 30 1.67 14.32 8.45
CA ALA A 30 1.21 15.57 9.05
C ALA A 30 0.91 16.63 7.99
N PHE A 31 1.79 16.80 7.01
CA PHE A 31 1.64 17.76 5.92
C PHE A 31 0.39 17.48 5.06
N VAL A 32 0.17 16.24 4.63
CA VAL A 32 -1.02 15.90 3.82
C VAL A 32 -2.29 15.84 4.66
N SER A 33 -2.19 15.73 5.99
CA SER A 33 -3.34 15.74 6.90
C SER A 33 -3.85 17.13 7.22
N GLU A 34 -3.21 18.18 6.72
CA GLU A 34 -3.70 19.57 6.74
C GLU A 34 -4.23 19.95 5.35
N PRO A 35 -5.51 19.64 5.01
CA PRO A 35 -6.00 19.67 3.64
C PRO A 35 -5.88 21.05 2.99
N GLY A 36 -6.15 22.12 3.72
CA GLY A 36 -6.06 23.50 3.21
C GLY A 36 -4.62 23.91 2.87
N ALA A 37 -3.66 23.59 3.75
CA ALA A 37 -2.25 23.87 3.51
C ALA A 37 -1.71 23.02 2.35
N PHE A 38 -2.09 21.75 2.29
CA PHE A 38 -1.71 20.86 1.19
C PHE A 38 -2.28 21.34 -0.16
N GLN A 39 -3.56 21.74 -0.22
CA GLN A 39 -4.17 22.26 -1.44
C GLN A 39 -3.45 23.53 -1.90
N ALA A 40 -3.24 24.51 -1.01
CA ALA A 40 -2.54 25.74 -1.34
C ALA A 40 -1.13 25.48 -1.88
N TRP A 41 -0.43 24.50 -1.31
CA TRP A 41 0.89 24.10 -1.78
C TRP A 41 0.83 23.48 -3.19
N VAL A 42 -0.15 22.59 -3.46
CA VAL A 42 -0.35 22.00 -4.79
C VAL A 42 -0.65 23.08 -5.82
N ASP A 43 -1.54 24.01 -5.50
CA ASP A 43 -1.94 25.11 -6.39
C ASP A 43 -0.74 26.02 -6.72
N ALA A 44 0.11 26.29 -5.74
CA ALA A 44 1.32 27.08 -5.93
C ALA A 44 2.37 26.40 -6.83
N GLN A 45 2.47 25.07 -6.77
CA GLN A 45 3.43 24.28 -7.57
C GLN A 45 2.87 23.84 -8.93
N GLY A 46 1.56 23.89 -9.13
CA GLY A 46 0.90 23.46 -10.37
C GLY A 46 1.24 22.01 -10.75
N PHE A 47 1.68 21.77 -11.99
CA PHE A 47 2.00 20.42 -12.45
C PHE A 47 3.15 19.76 -11.67
N VAL A 48 4.13 20.54 -11.21
CA VAL A 48 5.23 20.02 -10.38
C VAL A 48 4.71 19.49 -9.07
N GLY A 49 3.69 20.12 -8.46
CA GLY A 49 3.01 19.64 -7.27
C GLY A 49 2.42 18.23 -7.44
N VAL A 50 1.82 17.95 -8.60
CA VAL A 50 1.31 16.61 -8.94
C VAL A 50 2.44 15.57 -9.00
N LEU A 51 3.57 15.90 -9.63
CA LEU A 51 4.72 14.99 -9.71
C LEU A 51 5.35 14.73 -8.35
N LEU A 52 5.47 15.77 -7.52
CA LEU A 52 5.97 15.63 -6.15
C LEU A 52 5.03 14.77 -5.31
N PHE A 53 3.72 14.95 -5.46
CA PHE A 53 2.74 14.11 -4.77
C PHE A 53 2.77 12.66 -5.23
N LEU A 54 2.94 12.40 -6.53
CA LEU A 54 3.20 11.04 -7.03
C LEU A 54 4.45 10.44 -6.38
N GLY A 55 5.52 11.21 -6.25
CA GLY A 55 6.73 10.79 -5.53
C GLY A 55 6.45 10.43 -4.07
N MET A 56 5.64 11.22 -3.36
CA MET A 56 5.22 10.94 -1.98
C MET A 56 4.43 9.62 -1.89
N LEU A 57 3.52 9.36 -2.85
CA LEU A 57 2.77 8.10 -2.91
C LEU A 57 3.68 6.90 -3.17
N VAL A 58 4.66 7.01 -4.04
CA VAL A 58 5.66 5.95 -4.27
C VAL A 58 6.47 5.70 -2.99
N LEU A 59 6.94 6.74 -2.32
CA LEU A 59 7.68 6.64 -1.06
C LEU A 59 6.84 6.02 0.05
N GLN A 60 5.56 6.40 0.16
CA GLN A 60 4.63 5.85 1.15
C GLN A 60 4.47 4.33 0.96
N VAL A 61 4.24 3.85 -0.28
CA VAL A 61 4.13 2.41 -0.57
C VAL A 61 5.46 1.70 -0.28
N PHE A 62 6.58 2.30 -0.69
CA PHE A 62 7.91 1.76 -0.41
C PHE A 62 8.19 1.65 1.09
N ALA A 63 7.73 2.61 1.86
CA ALA A 63 7.85 2.60 3.30
C ALA A 63 6.99 1.54 4.00
N ALA A 64 5.86 1.13 3.40
CA ALA A 64 4.88 0.14 3.87
C ALA A 64 4.26 0.38 5.26
N ILE A 65 4.91 1.15 6.11
CA ILE A 65 4.46 1.49 7.49
C ILE A 65 3.68 2.82 7.52
N ILE A 66 3.84 3.63 6.47
CA ILE A 66 3.15 4.92 6.34
C ILE A 66 1.73 4.64 5.82
N PRO A 67 0.67 5.05 6.54
CA PRO A 67 -0.70 4.81 6.09
C PRO A 67 -1.01 5.61 4.82
N GLY A 68 -1.56 4.96 3.79
CA GLY A 68 -1.94 5.60 2.52
C GLY A 68 -3.21 6.45 2.60
N GLY A 69 -4.11 6.16 3.55
CA GLY A 69 -5.40 6.84 3.69
C GLY A 69 -5.32 8.37 3.75
N PRO A 70 -4.44 8.97 4.56
CA PRO A 70 -4.26 10.43 4.58
C PRO A 70 -3.90 11.02 3.22
N PHE A 71 -3.07 10.34 2.42
CA PHE A 71 -2.71 10.79 1.08
C PHE A 71 -3.89 10.73 0.11
N GLU A 72 -4.71 9.66 0.17
CA GLU A 72 -5.89 9.50 -0.65
C GLU A 72 -6.95 10.57 -0.34
N ILE A 73 -7.18 10.87 0.95
CA ILE A 73 -8.08 11.92 1.41
C ILE A 73 -7.56 13.30 0.93
N ALA A 74 -6.27 13.58 1.11
CA ALA A 74 -5.64 14.81 0.65
C ALA A 74 -5.76 14.99 -0.88
N ALA A 75 -5.60 13.90 -1.65
CA ALA A 75 -5.79 13.93 -3.10
C ALA A 75 -7.23 14.29 -3.48
N GLY A 76 -8.21 13.75 -2.76
CA GLY A 76 -9.63 14.07 -2.96
C GLY A 76 -9.92 15.53 -2.69
N TYR A 77 -9.34 16.07 -1.63
CA TYR A 77 -9.49 17.46 -1.23
C TYR A 77 -8.88 18.42 -2.28
N ALA A 78 -7.64 18.16 -2.72
CA ALA A 78 -6.89 19.06 -3.59
C ALA A 78 -7.22 18.89 -5.09
N PHE A 79 -7.45 17.67 -5.57
CA PHE A 79 -7.60 17.37 -7.00
C PHE A 79 -9.03 16.97 -7.42
N GLY A 80 -9.92 16.75 -6.45
CA GLY A 80 -11.27 16.23 -6.69
C GLY A 80 -11.28 14.72 -6.97
N ILE A 81 -12.49 14.18 -7.25
CA ILE A 81 -12.70 12.72 -7.29
C ILE A 81 -11.90 12.05 -8.41
N VAL A 82 -12.09 12.49 -9.66
CA VAL A 82 -11.54 11.79 -10.82
C VAL A 82 -10.02 11.91 -10.87
N LYS A 83 -9.50 13.14 -10.83
CA LYS A 83 -8.05 13.38 -10.88
C LYS A 83 -7.35 12.79 -9.66
N GLY A 84 -7.88 13.00 -8.46
CA GLY A 84 -7.33 12.45 -7.23
C GLY A 84 -7.26 10.93 -7.24
N SER A 85 -8.33 10.25 -7.67
CA SER A 85 -8.33 8.78 -7.79
C SER A 85 -7.31 8.27 -8.80
N LEU A 86 -7.18 8.92 -9.95
CA LEU A 86 -6.20 8.52 -10.97
C LEU A 86 -4.76 8.73 -10.48
N ILE A 87 -4.47 9.89 -9.87
CA ILE A 87 -3.14 10.18 -9.32
C ILE A 87 -2.77 9.16 -8.24
N CYS A 88 -3.69 8.87 -7.30
CA CYS A 88 -3.47 7.87 -6.26
C CYS A 88 -3.29 6.47 -6.84
N ALA A 89 -4.14 6.04 -7.78
CA ALA A 89 -4.03 4.73 -8.42
C ALA A 89 -2.69 4.58 -9.16
N ILE A 90 -2.26 5.57 -9.92
CA ILE A 90 -0.97 5.57 -10.63
C ILE A 90 0.18 5.56 -9.62
N GLY A 91 0.20 6.48 -8.64
CA GLY A 91 1.29 6.61 -7.68
C GLY A 91 1.48 5.37 -6.83
N THR A 92 0.40 4.80 -6.28
CA THR A 92 0.46 3.59 -5.46
C THR A 92 0.81 2.35 -6.30
N THR A 93 0.37 2.28 -7.56
CA THR A 93 0.76 1.21 -8.48
C THR A 93 2.24 1.30 -8.80
N LEU A 94 2.76 2.48 -9.14
CA LEU A 94 4.19 2.68 -9.37
C LEU A 94 5.02 2.29 -8.15
N GLY A 95 4.60 2.70 -6.94
CA GLY A 95 5.25 2.30 -5.71
C GLY A 95 5.27 0.78 -5.51
N SER A 96 4.13 0.12 -5.74
CA SER A 96 4.03 -1.35 -5.67
C SER A 96 4.90 -2.05 -6.70
N MET A 97 5.05 -1.49 -7.90
CA MET A 97 5.95 -2.04 -8.93
C MET A 97 7.42 -1.87 -8.55
N VAL A 98 7.81 -0.73 -7.97
CA VAL A 98 9.17 -0.52 -7.45
C VAL A 98 9.49 -1.56 -6.38
N VAL A 99 8.61 -1.73 -5.39
CA VAL A 99 8.76 -2.74 -4.33
C VAL A 99 8.87 -4.14 -4.92
N PHE A 100 7.96 -4.49 -5.81
CA PHE A 100 7.91 -5.79 -6.47
C PHE A 100 9.23 -6.13 -7.18
N PHE A 101 9.78 -5.22 -8.00
CA PHE A 101 11.04 -5.45 -8.70
C PHE A 101 12.24 -5.52 -7.76
N LEU A 102 12.28 -4.68 -6.74
CA LEU A 102 13.34 -4.71 -5.73
C LEU A 102 13.34 -6.05 -4.99
N VAL A 103 12.17 -6.49 -4.52
CA VAL A 103 12.05 -7.76 -3.80
C VAL A 103 12.32 -8.95 -4.73
N ARG A 104 11.83 -8.92 -5.95
CA ARG A 104 12.12 -9.98 -6.96
C ARG A 104 13.61 -10.13 -7.24
N ARG A 105 14.34 -9.01 -7.29
CA ARG A 105 15.77 -9.02 -7.58
C ARG A 105 16.63 -9.42 -6.37
N PHE A 106 16.27 -8.94 -5.19
CA PHE A 106 17.10 -9.05 -3.99
C PHE A 106 16.48 -9.94 -2.90
N GLY A 107 15.17 -10.09 -2.88
CA GLY A 107 14.42 -10.74 -1.80
C GLY A 107 14.74 -12.22 -1.61
N HIS A 108 14.97 -12.97 -2.70
CA HIS A 108 15.36 -14.39 -2.61
C HIS A 108 16.67 -14.56 -1.85
N LYS A 109 17.69 -13.71 -2.09
CA LYS A 109 18.96 -13.76 -1.34
C LYS A 109 18.75 -13.46 0.15
N PHE A 110 17.81 -12.58 0.47
CA PHE A 110 17.43 -12.25 1.83
C PHE A 110 16.68 -13.40 2.50
N LEU A 111 15.74 -14.01 1.78
CA LEU A 111 14.91 -15.09 2.29
C LEU A 111 15.73 -16.31 2.70
N HIS A 112 16.70 -16.73 1.89
CA HIS A 112 17.62 -17.85 2.20
C HIS A 112 18.52 -17.62 3.45
N LEU A 113 18.61 -16.40 3.98
CA LEU A 113 19.27 -16.14 5.26
C LEU A 113 18.40 -16.55 6.46
N PHE A 114 17.08 -16.56 6.31
CA PHE A 114 16.12 -16.75 7.40
C PHE A 114 15.36 -18.06 7.31
N VAL A 115 15.10 -18.57 6.11
CA VAL A 115 14.27 -19.74 5.85
C VAL A 115 15.10 -20.77 5.08
N GLU A 116 15.01 -22.04 5.47
CA GLU A 116 15.60 -23.13 4.72
C GLU A 116 14.75 -23.48 3.50
N ASP A 117 15.38 -23.98 2.43
CA ASP A 117 14.70 -24.30 1.15
C ASP A 117 13.56 -25.30 1.35
N THR A 118 13.71 -26.24 2.27
CA THR A 118 12.70 -27.22 2.66
C THR A 118 11.43 -26.63 3.26
N GLU A 119 11.52 -25.49 3.94
CA GLU A 119 10.37 -24.77 4.49
C GLU A 119 9.65 -23.93 3.42
N LEU A 120 10.40 -23.38 2.46
CA LEU A 120 9.86 -22.66 1.30
C LEU A 120 9.04 -23.59 0.40
N GLU A 121 9.49 -24.84 0.22
CA GLU A 121 8.77 -25.84 -0.57
C GLU A 121 7.41 -26.24 0.04
N LYS A 122 7.24 -26.09 1.34
CA LYS A 122 5.98 -26.37 2.06
C LYS A 122 4.87 -25.33 1.80
N LEU A 123 5.23 -24.15 1.31
CA LEU A 123 4.26 -23.12 0.95
C LEU A 123 3.56 -23.46 -0.39
N THR A 124 2.85 -24.58 -0.39
CA THR A 124 2.17 -25.14 -1.57
C THR A 124 1.13 -24.20 -2.18
N PHE A 125 0.55 -23.30 -1.38
CA PHE A 125 -0.40 -22.30 -1.91
C PHE A 125 0.25 -21.29 -2.86
N LEU A 126 1.58 -21.12 -2.81
CA LEU A 126 2.34 -20.27 -3.74
C LEU A 126 2.52 -20.95 -5.11
N LYS A 127 2.29 -22.26 -5.22
CA LYS A 127 2.49 -23.03 -6.45
C LYS A 127 1.27 -22.94 -7.40
N ASP A 128 0.08 -22.68 -6.89
CA ASP A 128 -1.12 -22.45 -7.70
C ASP A 128 -1.25 -20.95 -8.04
N HIS A 129 -0.59 -20.54 -9.12
CA HIS A 129 -0.55 -19.14 -9.55
C HIS A 129 -1.94 -18.52 -9.72
N LYS A 130 -2.90 -19.23 -10.33
CA LYS A 130 -4.25 -18.67 -10.58
C LYS A 130 -5.02 -18.44 -9.29
N LYS A 131 -4.94 -19.39 -8.36
CA LYS A 131 -5.59 -19.29 -7.05
C LYS A 131 -4.98 -18.16 -6.23
N MET A 132 -3.66 -18.02 -6.24
CA MET A 132 -2.94 -16.96 -5.56
C MET A 132 -3.31 -15.58 -6.13
N GLU A 133 -3.30 -15.41 -7.45
CA GLU A 133 -3.68 -14.16 -8.12
C GLU A 133 -5.12 -13.74 -7.77
N SER A 134 -6.06 -14.68 -7.77
CA SER A 134 -7.45 -14.43 -7.39
C SER A 134 -7.58 -13.99 -5.93
N ILE A 135 -6.86 -14.65 -5.01
CA ILE A 135 -6.84 -14.27 -3.59
C ILE A 135 -6.25 -12.88 -3.41
N LEU A 136 -5.12 -12.59 -4.05
CA LEU A 136 -4.48 -11.27 -4.00
C LEU A 136 -5.41 -10.19 -4.54
N PHE A 137 -6.07 -10.43 -5.67
CA PHE A 137 -7.04 -9.48 -6.22
C PHE A 137 -8.18 -9.19 -5.25
N LEU A 138 -8.77 -10.23 -4.64
CA LEU A 138 -9.82 -10.07 -3.63
C LEU A 138 -9.32 -9.30 -2.40
N LEU A 139 -8.11 -9.59 -1.91
CA LEU A 139 -7.51 -8.85 -0.79
C LEU A 139 -7.28 -7.37 -1.14
N PHE A 140 -6.93 -7.07 -2.38
CA PHE A 140 -6.72 -5.69 -2.83
C PHE A 140 -8.04 -4.92 -3.00
N LEU A 141 -9.16 -5.60 -3.25
CA LEU A 141 -10.48 -4.97 -3.27
C LEU A 141 -10.93 -4.50 -1.88
N ILE A 142 -10.54 -5.21 -0.82
CA ILE A 142 -10.98 -4.93 0.55
C ILE A 142 -10.27 -3.67 1.07
N PRO A 143 -11.00 -2.61 1.48
CA PRO A 143 -10.40 -1.47 2.18
C PRO A 143 -9.76 -1.90 3.51
N GLY A 144 -8.70 -1.19 3.93
CA GLY A 144 -8.03 -1.45 5.21
C GLY A 144 -7.06 -2.62 5.24
N MET A 145 -6.95 -3.42 4.16
CA MET A 145 -5.92 -4.45 4.06
C MET A 145 -4.53 -3.82 3.87
N PRO A 146 -3.48 -4.40 4.46
CA PRO A 146 -2.11 -3.88 4.36
C PRO A 146 -1.49 -4.18 2.99
N LYS A 147 -2.04 -3.56 1.93
CA LYS A 147 -1.71 -3.80 0.53
C LYS A 147 -0.23 -3.56 0.23
N ASP A 148 0.36 -2.58 0.91
CA ASP A 148 1.77 -2.22 0.72
C ASP A 148 2.69 -3.32 1.25
N LEU A 149 2.37 -3.92 2.41
CA LEU A 149 3.09 -5.10 2.91
C LEU A 149 2.92 -6.32 1.99
N LEU A 150 1.70 -6.52 1.45
CA LEU A 150 1.45 -7.60 0.48
C LEU A 150 2.30 -7.43 -0.78
N SER A 151 2.59 -6.20 -1.21
CA SER A 151 3.46 -5.92 -2.36
C SER A 151 4.88 -6.49 -2.18
N TYR A 152 5.42 -6.47 -0.97
CA TYR A 152 6.69 -7.10 -0.64
C TYR A 152 6.63 -8.62 -0.75
N PHE A 153 5.55 -9.22 -0.24
CA PHE A 153 5.35 -10.66 -0.32
C PHE A 153 5.24 -11.14 -1.78
N VAL A 154 4.47 -10.43 -2.60
CA VAL A 154 4.25 -10.78 -4.02
C VAL A 154 5.54 -10.73 -4.84
N GLY A 155 6.47 -9.86 -4.50
CA GLY A 155 7.81 -9.83 -5.13
C GLY A 155 8.61 -11.13 -4.99
N LEU A 156 8.28 -11.98 -4.02
CA LEU A 156 8.90 -13.31 -3.82
C LEU A 156 8.21 -14.43 -4.59
N THR A 157 7.10 -14.15 -5.27
CA THR A 157 6.30 -15.14 -6.02
C THR A 157 6.58 -15.04 -7.52
N ASP A 158 6.14 -16.04 -8.28
CA ASP A 158 6.33 -16.09 -9.74
C ASP A 158 5.20 -15.39 -10.52
N ILE A 159 4.41 -14.51 -9.86
CA ILE A 159 3.34 -13.75 -10.52
C ILE A 159 3.91 -12.92 -11.69
N SER A 160 3.19 -12.88 -12.81
CA SER A 160 3.62 -12.08 -13.95
C SER A 160 3.50 -10.58 -13.68
N VAL A 161 4.37 -9.79 -14.28
CA VAL A 161 4.39 -8.32 -14.13
C VAL A 161 3.05 -7.71 -14.54
N SER A 162 2.45 -8.21 -15.64
CA SER A 162 1.16 -7.72 -16.15
C SER A 162 -0.01 -8.01 -15.20
N HIS A 163 -0.08 -9.22 -14.65
CA HIS A 163 -1.11 -9.57 -13.67
C HIS A 163 -0.94 -8.78 -12.38
N TRP A 164 0.31 -8.61 -11.92
CA TRP A 164 0.58 -7.79 -10.75
C TRP A 164 0.20 -6.33 -10.94
N LEU A 165 0.54 -5.74 -12.08
CA LEU A 165 0.14 -4.38 -12.44
C LEU A 165 -1.39 -4.23 -12.45
N PHE A 166 -2.11 -5.20 -13.04
CA PHE A 166 -3.57 -5.22 -13.04
C PHE A 166 -4.16 -5.28 -11.62
N ILE A 167 -3.64 -6.17 -10.77
CA ILE A 167 -4.08 -6.31 -9.37
C ILE A 167 -3.84 -5.02 -8.60
N CYS A 168 -2.66 -4.41 -8.75
CA CYS A 168 -2.33 -3.16 -8.07
C CYS A 168 -3.22 -2.00 -8.50
N PHE A 169 -3.45 -1.85 -9.80
CA PHE A 169 -4.21 -0.73 -10.33
C PHE A 169 -5.72 -0.93 -10.07
N VAL A 170 -6.29 -2.02 -10.57
CA VAL A 170 -7.75 -2.25 -10.53
C VAL A 170 -8.21 -2.63 -9.11
N GLY A 171 -7.47 -3.50 -8.42
CA GLY A 171 -7.84 -3.97 -7.09
C GLY A 171 -7.85 -2.87 -6.03
N ARG A 172 -7.04 -1.81 -6.19
CA ARG A 172 -7.05 -0.67 -5.25
C ARG A 172 -8.14 0.36 -5.53
N LEU A 173 -8.67 0.42 -6.77
CA LEU A 173 -9.61 1.48 -7.16
C LEU A 173 -10.81 1.67 -6.22
N PRO A 174 -11.54 0.62 -5.79
CA PRO A 174 -12.70 0.82 -4.92
C PRO A 174 -12.34 1.51 -3.59
N ALA A 175 -11.24 1.10 -2.96
CA ALA A 175 -10.78 1.72 -1.72
C ALA A 175 -10.30 3.16 -1.94
N ILE A 176 -9.50 3.40 -2.98
CA ILE A 176 -9.00 4.72 -3.35
C ILE A 176 -10.15 5.68 -3.63
N ILE A 177 -11.14 5.26 -4.44
CA ILE A 177 -12.30 6.11 -4.78
C ILE A 177 -13.07 6.51 -3.53
N LEU A 178 -13.29 5.59 -2.59
CA LEU A 178 -13.98 5.90 -1.33
C LEU A 178 -13.19 6.90 -0.46
N SER A 179 -11.88 6.71 -0.34
CA SER A 179 -11.02 7.63 0.43
C SER A 179 -10.96 9.02 -0.22
N VAL A 180 -10.77 9.05 -1.53
CA VAL A 180 -10.74 10.29 -2.32
C VAL A 180 -12.10 11.00 -2.29
N LEU A 181 -13.21 10.27 -2.36
CA LEU A 181 -14.56 10.82 -2.20
C LEU A 181 -14.75 11.48 -0.84
N SER A 182 -14.24 10.85 0.24
CA SER A 182 -14.25 11.43 1.58
C SER A 182 -13.53 12.78 1.62
N GLY A 183 -12.34 12.87 1.01
CA GLY A 183 -11.56 14.10 0.93
C GLY A 183 -12.26 15.19 0.10
N HIS A 184 -12.80 14.83 -1.05
CA HIS A 184 -13.57 15.76 -1.89
C HIS A 184 -14.83 16.28 -1.20
N ALA A 185 -15.54 15.41 -0.48
CA ALA A 185 -16.71 15.81 0.30
C ALA A 185 -16.34 16.78 1.42
N LEU A 186 -15.18 16.62 2.06
CA LEU A 186 -14.67 17.56 3.06
C LEU A 186 -14.37 18.94 2.44
N SER A 187 -13.75 18.99 1.26
CA SER A 187 -13.44 20.28 0.59
C SER A 187 -14.70 21.06 0.19
N ASN A 188 -15.81 20.37 -0.04
CA ASN A 188 -17.11 20.97 -0.39
C ASN A 188 -18.08 21.12 0.80
N ALA A 189 -17.59 20.99 2.03
CA ALA A 189 -18.40 21.02 3.28
C ALA A 189 -19.56 20.01 3.30
N GLN A 190 -19.48 18.93 2.53
CA GLN A 190 -20.46 17.85 2.46
C GLN A 190 -20.16 16.78 3.52
N TYR A 191 -20.16 17.16 4.78
CA TYR A 191 -19.73 16.31 5.90
C TYR A 191 -20.47 14.97 5.99
N HIS A 192 -21.77 14.94 5.61
CA HIS A 192 -22.54 13.69 5.61
C HIS A 192 -21.99 12.67 4.62
N ILE A 193 -21.54 13.09 3.41
CA ILE A 193 -20.93 12.20 2.43
C ILE A 193 -19.56 11.73 2.93
N ALA A 194 -18.77 12.63 3.52
CA ALA A 194 -17.47 12.27 4.10
C ALA A 194 -17.62 11.20 5.20
N VAL A 195 -18.57 11.37 6.12
CA VAL A 195 -18.84 10.41 7.20
C VAL A 195 -19.32 9.07 6.64
N ILE A 196 -20.26 9.07 5.68
CA ILE A 196 -20.78 7.84 5.07
C ILE A 196 -19.65 7.09 4.36
N SER A 197 -18.85 7.78 3.54
CA SER A 197 -17.74 7.16 2.82
C SER A 197 -16.71 6.54 3.78
N PHE A 198 -16.36 7.25 4.84
CA PHE A 198 -15.46 6.76 5.87
C PHE A 198 -16.05 5.57 6.64
N ALA A 199 -17.34 5.61 6.98
CA ALA A 199 -18.04 4.49 7.63
C ALA A 199 -18.01 3.23 6.76
N ILE A 200 -18.23 3.36 5.45
CA ILE A 200 -18.13 2.25 4.49
C ILE A 200 -16.73 1.63 4.52
N ILE A 201 -15.67 2.46 4.52
CA ILE A 201 -14.27 1.98 4.60
C ILE A 201 -14.06 1.18 5.88
N VAL A 202 -14.48 1.71 7.04
CA VAL A 202 -14.30 1.04 8.34
C VAL A 202 -15.07 -0.28 8.40
N ILE A 203 -16.33 -0.29 7.94
CA ILE A 203 -17.15 -1.51 7.90
C ILE A 203 -16.53 -2.56 6.98
N ALA A 204 -16.12 -2.16 5.77
CA ALA A 204 -15.51 -3.08 4.82
C ALA A 204 -14.17 -3.64 5.32
N ALA A 205 -13.34 -2.81 5.99
CA ALA A 205 -12.11 -3.24 6.64
C ALA A 205 -12.38 -4.24 7.78
N GLY A 206 -13.38 -3.96 8.62
CA GLY A 206 -13.78 -4.84 9.71
C GLY A 206 -14.32 -6.19 9.22
N LEU A 207 -15.17 -6.19 8.19
CA LEU A 207 -15.64 -7.43 7.55
C LEU A 207 -14.49 -8.21 6.92
N GLY A 208 -13.58 -7.55 6.21
CA GLY A 208 -12.39 -8.19 5.64
C GLY A 208 -11.52 -8.87 6.70
N ALA A 209 -11.23 -8.17 7.80
CA ALA A 209 -10.47 -8.72 8.92
C ALA A 209 -11.19 -9.92 9.57
N TYR A 210 -12.52 -9.85 9.74
CA TYR A 210 -13.33 -10.95 10.27
C TYR A 210 -13.26 -12.19 9.39
N PHE A 211 -13.43 -12.05 8.07
CA PHE A 211 -13.36 -13.18 7.14
C PHE A 211 -11.98 -13.85 7.14
N VAL A 212 -10.90 -13.06 7.15
CA VAL A 212 -9.52 -13.58 7.21
C VAL A 212 -9.29 -14.35 8.52
N SER A 213 -9.73 -13.79 9.65
CA SER A 213 -9.62 -14.44 10.97
C SER A 213 -10.40 -15.76 11.05
N LYS A 214 -11.62 -15.81 10.49
CA LYS A 214 -12.46 -17.00 10.50
C LYS A 214 -11.89 -18.16 9.66
N HIS A 215 -11.21 -17.86 8.56
CA HIS A 215 -10.55 -18.90 7.75
C HIS A 215 -9.31 -19.46 8.43
N LYS A 216 -8.56 -18.64 9.16
CA LYS A 216 -7.37 -19.08 9.91
C LYS A 216 -7.66 -20.06 11.03
N ASN A 217 -8.87 -20.01 11.62
CA ASN A 217 -9.28 -20.90 12.72
C ASN A 217 -9.88 -22.24 12.23
N LYS A 218 -9.92 -22.51 10.93
CA LYS A 218 -10.45 -23.76 10.34
C LYS A 218 -9.35 -24.69 9.79
N GLU A 219 -8.10 -24.23 9.77
CA GLU A 219 -6.89 -25.03 9.51
C GLU A 219 -6.18 -25.39 10.81
#